data_39cbe3881d5da5096503fc8b919218e8
#
_entry.id   39cbe3881d5da5096503fc8b919218e8
#
_cell.length_a   1.000
_cell.length_b   1.000
_cell.length_c   1.000
_cell.angle_alpha   90.00
_cell.angle_beta   90.00
_cell.angle_gamma   90.00
#
_symmetry.space_group_name_H-M   'P 1'
#
loop_
_entity.id
_entity.type
_entity.pdbx_description
1 polymer ?
#
loop_
_entity_poly.entity_id
_entity_poly.type
_entity_poly.pdbx_seq_one_letter_code
_entity_poly.pdbx_strand_id
1 'polypeptide(L)'
;SEMCIRDRTYTIASRCGVFAKSDIQPLLNQGAKKSDIAKSIFVAVVNQTIAGLAQGREIAGKIVYLGGPLTFLPELRKSFDETLKTTGICPEDSLYYVAMGAALCADERINFDEIIEKVKHYRGSGNFAFNKPLFENEKELEEFKARHAKATVAIGELKGYTGKAYIGIDAGSTTLKATVISEDKKILFSQYQSNSGNPVPIVKEILEKIYDINPDINIVSSAVTGYGEEIIKNAFGIDIGVVETIAHLTAAKNFMPDVEFIIDIGGQDIKCFKIHNGAIDNIFLNEACSSGCGS
;
A
#
# COMPACT_ATOMS: atom_id res chain seq x y z
N SER A 1 14.46 -14.43 -18.20
CA SER A 1 15.17 -14.23 -19.49
C SER A 1 15.25 -12.77 -19.94
N GLU A 2 14.42 -11.86 -19.42
CA GLU A 2 14.49 -10.42 -19.74
C GLU A 2 15.60 -9.68 -18.99
N MET A 3 16.23 -10.30 -18.00
CA MET A 3 17.29 -9.67 -17.18
C MET A 3 18.67 -9.61 -17.80
N CYS A 4 18.87 -10.14 -19.01
CA CYS A 4 20.20 -10.27 -19.59
C CYS A 4 20.63 -9.11 -20.50
N ILE A 5 19.74 -8.19 -20.88
CA ILE A 5 20.06 -7.06 -21.77
C ILE A 5 19.60 -5.77 -21.09
N ARG A 6 20.54 -5.11 -20.42
CA ARG A 6 20.32 -3.85 -19.69
C ARG A 6 21.33 -2.81 -20.16
N ASP A 7 20.80 -1.71 -20.62
CA ASP A 7 21.60 -0.63 -21.19
C ASP A 7 21.71 0.58 -20.24
N ARG A 8 20.72 0.74 -19.32
CA ARG A 8 20.62 1.91 -18.45
C ARG A 8 20.19 1.54 -17.02
N THR A 9 20.66 2.33 -16.06
CA THR A 9 20.20 2.28 -14.67
C THR A 9 19.58 3.62 -14.32
N TYR A 10 18.37 3.59 -13.80
CA TYR A 10 17.62 4.76 -13.38
C TYR A 10 17.70 4.95 -11.86
N THR A 11 17.59 6.17 -11.40
CA THR A 11 17.45 6.44 -9.97
C THR A 11 16.01 6.14 -9.56
N ILE A 12 15.84 5.18 -8.65
CA ILE A 12 14.55 4.78 -8.09
C ILE A 12 14.64 4.97 -6.58
N ALA A 13 13.58 5.53 -5.98
CA ALA A 13 13.51 5.71 -4.54
C ALA A 13 13.58 4.35 -3.82
N SER A 14 14.46 4.26 -2.84
CA SER A 14 14.74 3.02 -2.10
C SER A 14 13.99 2.90 -0.79
N ARG A 15 13.15 3.89 -0.43
CA ARG A 15 12.52 3.97 0.91
C ARG A 15 11.31 3.08 1.07
N CYS A 16 10.47 2.99 0.04
CA CYS A 16 9.20 2.27 0.09
C CYS A 16 8.80 1.83 -1.31
N GLY A 17 8.13 0.67 -1.41
CA GLY A 17 7.64 0.14 -2.68
C GLY A 17 6.65 1.07 -3.40
N VAL A 18 6.01 2.00 -2.68
CA VAL A 18 5.11 3.00 -3.26
C VAL A 18 5.88 4.06 -4.01
N PHE A 19 6.88 4.67 -3.36
CA PHE A 19 7.73 5.66 -4.03
C PHE A 19 8.50 5.03 -5.19
N ALA A 20 8.92 3.77 -5.05
CA ALA A 20 9.47 3.02 -6.16
C ALA A 20 8.47 2.91 -7.33
N LYS A 21 7.19 2.64 -7.07
CA LYS A 21 6.16 2.61 -8.13
C LYS A 21 5.94 3.97 -8.78
N SER A 22 5.94 5.04 -8.00
CA SER A 22 5.81 6.42 -8.52
C SER A 22 6.96 6.78 -9.46
N ASP A 23 8.18 6.32 -9.17
CA ASP A 23 9.33 6.52 -10.05
C ASP A 23 9.30 5.62 -11.28
N ILE A 24 8.85 4.37 -11.11
CA ILE A 24 8.81 3.35 -12.17
C ILE A 24 7.77 3.71 -13.24
N GLN A 25 6.58 4.18 -12.83
CA GLN A 25 5.49 4.39 -13.79
C GLN A 25 5.82 5.45 -14.86
N PRO A 26 6.39 6.61 -14.56
CA PRO A 26 6.86 7.55 -15.57
C PRO A 26 7.91 6.97 -16.51
N LEU A 27 8.84 6.15 -15.98
CA LEU A 27 9.87 5.50 -16.79
C LEU A 27 9.26 4.52 -17.79
N LEU A 28 8.27 3.73 -17.36
CA LEU A 28 7.53 2.82 -18.26
C LEU A 28 6.79 3.60 -19.35
N ASN A 29 6.15 4.71 -19.00
CA ASN A 29 5.44 5.56 -19.94
C ASN A 29 6.39 6.23 -20.96
N GLN A 30 7.64 6.46 -20.58
CA GLN A 30 8.71 6.95 -21.46
C GLN A 30 9.37 5.85 -22.28
N GLY A 31 8.91 4.60 -22.18
CA GLY A 31 9.43 3.48 -22.95
C GLY A 31 10.69 2.85 -22.37
N ALA A 32 10.98 3.02 -21.08
CA ALA A 32 12.10 2.34 -20.43
C ALA A 32 11.92 0.82 -20.49
N LYS A 33 13.02 0.10 -20.76
CA LYS A 33 12.98 -1.37 -20.80
C LYS A 33 12.75 -1.94 -19.40
N LYS A 34 11.91 -2.95 -19.28
CA LYS A 34 11.63 -3.62 -17.99
C LYS A 34 12.90 -4.20 -17.35
N SER A 35 13.86 -4.68 -18.15
CA SER A 35 15.17 -5.15 -17.68
C SER A 35 15.98 -4.06 -16.98
N ASP A 36 15.97 -2.84 -17.52
CA ASP A 36 16.68 -1.69 -16.95
C ASP A 36 16.02 -1.24 -15.64
N ILE A 37 14.69 -1.24 -15.60
CA ILE A 37 13.92 -0.97 -14.39
C ILE A 37 14.20 -2.03 -13.32
N ALA A 38 14.20 -3.32 -13.65
CA ALA A 38 14.51 -4.39 -12.71
C ALA A 38 15.92 -4.24 -12.11
N LYS A 39 16.92 -3.92 -12.94
CA LYS A 39 18.29 -3.64 -12.44
C LYS A 39 18.28 -2.40 -11.52
N SER A 40 17.56 -1.36 -11.88
CA SER A 40 17.48 -0.13 -11.09
C SER A 40 16.87 -0.38 -9.71
N ILE A 41 15.85 -1.24 -9.64
CA ILE A 41 15.26 -1.69 -8.37
C ILE A 41 16.30 -2.44 -7.53
N PHE A 42 17.07 -3.36 -8.12
CA PHE A 42 18.10 -4.07 -7.37
C PHE A 42 19.17 -3.12 -6.83
N VAL A 43 19.62 -2.16 -7.61
CA VAL A 43 20.57 -1.13 -7.16
C VAL A 43 19.98 -0.30 -6.01
N ALA A 44 18.71 0.09 -6.11
CA ALA A 44 18.02 0.83 -5.05
C ALA A 44 17.95 0.02 -3.74
N VAL A 45 17.56 -1.27 -3.83
CA VAL A 45 17.52 -2.19 -2.67
C VAL A 45 18.90 -2.38 -2.05
N VAL A 46 19.94 -2.56 -2.88
CA VAL A 46 21.33 -2.71 -2.40
C VAL A 46 21.78 -1.46 -1.66
N ASN A 47 21.58 -0.28 -2.24
CA ASN A 47 21.96 0.99 -1.61
C ASN A 47 21.24 1.20 -0.28
N GLN A 48 19.95 0.90 -0.21
CA GLN A 48 19.18 0.99 1.03
C GLN A 48 19.68 0.00 2.08
N THR A 49 19.95 -1.24 1.68
CA THR A 49 20.44 -2.29 2.57
C THR A 49 21.80 -1.91 3.14
N ILE A 50 22.73 -1.47 2.30
CA ILE A 50 24.06 -1.02 2.73
C ILE A 50 23.94 0.18 3.66
N ALA A 51 23.15 1.20 3.30
CA ALA A 51 22.97 2.38 4.14
C ALA A 51 22.36 2.04 5.51
N GLY A 52 21.39 1.13 5.56
CA GLY A 52 20.73 0.69 6.79
C GLY A 52 21.61 -0.18 7.69
N LEU A 53 22.35 -1.11 7.11
CA LEU A 53 23.15 -2.10 7.86
C LEU A 53 24.56 -1.59 8.19
N ALA A 54 25.21 -0.93 7.26
CA ALA A 54 26.58 -0.49 7.45
C ALA A 54 26.70 0.67 8.45
N GLN A 55 25.71 1.56 8.49
CA GLN A 55 25.73 2.74 9.38
C GLN A 55 27.07 3.49 9.36
N GLY A 56 27.62 3.66 8.15
CA GLY A 56 28.92 4.29 7.94
C GLY A 56 30.15 3.38 8.13
N ARG A 57 29.96 2.09 8.43
CA ARG A 57 31.05 1.13 8.51
C ARG A 57 31.34 0.53 7.13
N GLU A 58 32.58 0.16 6.89
CA GLU A 58 32.97 -0.55 5.67
C GLU A 58 32.49 -2.01 5.75
N ILE A 59 31.81 -2.48 4.67
CA ILE A 59 31.49 -3.88 4.49
C ILE A 59 32.59 -4.48 3.63
N ALA A 60 33.53 -5.19 4.25
CA ALA A 60 34.69 -5.77 3.60
C ALA A 60 34.96 -7.21 4.06
N GLY A 61 35.85 -7.91 3.36
CA GLY A 61 36.27 -9.27 3.69
C GLY A 61 35.51 -10.35 2.92
N LYS A 62 35.37 -11.54 3.50
CA LYS A 62 34.66 -12.67 2.89
C LYS A 62 33.16 -12.53 3.15
N ILE A 63 32.40 -12.26 2.13
CA ILE A 63 30.96 -12.04 2.21
C ILE A 63 30.22 -13.32 1.82
N VAL A 64 29.24 -13.73 2.62
CA VAL A 64 28.36 -14.86 2.33
C VAL A 64 26.92 -14.33 2.17
N TYR A 65 26.30 -14.71 1.07
CA TYR A 65 24.91 -14.37 0.77
C TYR A 65 23.98 -15.49 1.20
N LEU A 66 23.05 -15.20 2.08
CA LEU A 66 22.09 -16.14 2.64
C LEU A 66 20.66 -15.59 2.51
N GLY A 67 19.68 -16.49 2.63
CA GLY A 67 18.27 -16.17 2.62
C GLY A 67 17.64 -16.12 1.24
N GLY A 68 16.31 -16.19 1.20
CA GLY A 68 15.54 -16.37 -0.05
C GLY A 68 15.87 -15.38 -1.16
N PRO A 69 15.77 -14.05 -0.96
CA PRO A 69 16.05 -13.10 -2.03
C PRO A 69 17.44 -13.24 -2.64
N LEU A 70 18.46 -13.41 -1.80
CA LEU A 70 19.85 -13.56 -2.27
C LEU A 70 20.11 -14.93 -2.88
N THR A 71 19.39 -15.97 -2.49
CA THR A 71 19.48 -17.30 -3.10
C THR A 71 18.86 -17.32 -4.50
N PHE A 72 17.65 -16.78 -4.65
CA PHE A 72 16.87 -16.88 -5.88
C PHE A 72 17.16 -15.79 -6.93
N LEU A 73 17.75 -14.66 -6.53
CA LEU A 73 17.99 -13.52 -7.40
C LEU A 73 19.49 -13.28 -7.65
N PRO A 74 20.12 -13.98 -8.60
CA PRO A 74 21.54 -13.83 -8.89
C PRO A 74 21.93 -12.41 -9.29
N GLU A 75 21.03 -11.68 -9.97
CA GLU A 75 21.28 -10.30 -10.35
C GLU A 75 21.28 -9.33 -9.16
N LEU A 76 20.54 -9.66 -8.09
CA LEU A 76 20.61 -8.92 -6.83
C LEU A 76 22.01 -9.10 -6.18
N ARG A 77 22.52 -10.35 -6.12
CA ARG A 77 23.90 -10.61 -5.64
C ARG A 77 24.93 -9.85 -6.45
N LYS A 78 24.80 -9.89 -7.77
CA LYS A 78 25.70 -9.15 -8.66
C LYS A 78 25.66 -7.64 -8.41
N SER A 79 24.49 -7.09 -8.08
CA SER A 79 24.36 -5.66 -7.71
C SER A 79 25.07 -5.36 -6.38
N PHE A 80 25.05 -6.28 -5.42
CA PHE A 80 25.86 -6.17 -4.19
C PHE A 80 27.36 -6.23 -4.51
N ASP A 81 27.79 -7.18 -5.30
CA ASP A 81 29.19 -7.33 -5.71
C ASP A 81 29.73 -6.06 -6.41
N GLU A 82 28.95 -5.52 -7.36
CA GLU A 82 29.28 -4.29 -8.07
C GLU A 82 29.38 -3.08 -7.12
N THR A 83 28.45 -2.97 -6.17
CA THR A 83 28.40 -1.82 -5.24
C THR A 83 29.50 -1.91 -4.15
N LEU A 84 29.72 -3.09 -3.61
CA LEU A 84 30.73 -3.34 -2.57
C LEU A 84 32.14 -3.58 -3.15
N LYS A 85 32.27 -3.66 -4.47
CA LYS A 85 33.52 -3.98 -5.19
C LYS A 85 34.18 -5.26 -4.68
N THR A 86 33.38 -6.29 -4.47
CA THR A 86 33.78 -7.60 -3.96
C THR A 86 33.06 -8.70 -4.69
N THR A 87 33.42 -9.95 -4.39
CA THR A 87 32.70 -11.12 -4.88
C THR A 87 32.25 -11.94 -3.70
N GLY A 88 30.94 -11.92 -3.43
CA GLY A 88 30.35 -12.70 -2.35
C GLY A 88 30.06 -14.14 -2.79
N ILE A 89 29.96 -15.04 -1.83
CA ILE A 89 29.67 -16.46 -2.03
C ILE A 89 28.22 -16.74 -1.62
N CYS A 90 27.45 -17.39 -2.47
CA CYS A 90 26.13 -17.93 -2.15
C CYS A 90 26.24 -19.46 -2.15
N PRO A 91 26.30 -20.10 -0.98
CA PRO A 91 26.38 -21.56 -0.88
C PRO A 91 25.12 -22.24 -1.45
N GLU A 92 25.25 -23.49 -1.88
CA GLU A 92 24.17 -24.28 -2.47
C GLU A 92 22.95 -24.35 -1.55
N ASP A 93 23.21 -24.64 -0.27
CA ASP A 93 22.14 -24.77 0.76
C ASP A 93 21.86 -23.49 1.56
N SER A 94 22.12 -22.33 0.96
CA SER A 94 22.02 -21.01 1.60
C SER A 94 20.67 -20.72 2.27
N LEU A 95 19.57 -21.34 1.80
CA LEU A 95 18.23 -21.24 2.40
C LEU A 95 18.14 -21.91 3.77
N TYR A 96 18.94 -22.93 4.02
CA TYR A 96 18.86 -23.76 5.23
C TYR A 96 19.85 -23.37 6.29
N TYR A 97 20.74 -22.42 6.03
CA TYR A 97 21.84 -22.05 6.94
C TYR A 97 21.37 -21.66 8.33
N VAL A 98 20.23 -20.96 8.43
CA VAL A 98 19.64 -20.60 9.75
C VAL A 98 19.22 -21.87 10.52
N ALA A 99 18.56 -22.80 9.83
CA ALA A 99 18.13 -24.07 10.45
C ALA A 99 19.34 -24.96 10.78
N MET A 100 20.35 -25.01 9.91
CA MET A 100 21.62 -25.71 10.17
C MET A 100 22.33 -25.12 11.38
N GLY A 101 22.41 -23.79 11.45
CA GLY A 101 22.99 -23.09 12.60
C GLY A 101 22.25 -23.41 13.89
N ALA A 102 20.93 -23.41 13.87
CA ALA A 102 20.12 -23.81 15.03
C ALA A 102 20.41 -25.26 15.45
N ALA A 103 20.52 -26.18 14.47
CA ALA A 103 20.85 -27.58 14.76
C ALA A 103 22.27 -27.74 15.34
N LEU A 104 23.25 -26.95 14.84
CA LEU A 104 24.61 -26.94 15.37
C LEU A 104 24.73 -26.38 16.80
N CYS A 105 23.80 -25.49 17.19
CA CYS A 105 23.71 -24.95 18.55
C CYS A 105 22.94 -25.86 19.51
N ALA A 106 22.31 -26.93 19.00
CA ALA A 106 21.58 -27.87 19.82
C ALA A 106 22.55 -28.83 20.50
N ASP A 107 22.88 -28.56 21.75
CA ASP A 107 23.83 -29.33 22.60
C ASP A 107 23.14 -30.25 23.62
N GLU A 108 21.86 -30.07 23.86
CA GLU A 108 21.05 -30.90 24.75
C GLU A 108 20.43 -32.09 24.02
N ARG A 109 20.58 -33.29 24.59
CA ARG A 109 19.86 -34.47 24.13
C ARG A 109 18.50 -34.53 24.81
N ILE A 110 17.43 -34.42 24.05
CA ILE A 110 16.07 -34.55 24.55
C ILE A 110 15.57 -35.96 24.20
N ASN A 111 14.92 -36.62 25.18
CA ASN A 111 14.26 -37.89 24.92
C ASN A 111 13.04 -37.70 24.04
N PHE A 112 12.94 -38.50 22.96
CA PHE A 112 11.85 -38.38 22.00
C PHE A 112 10.46 -38.62 22.62
N ASP A 113 10.37 -39.55 23.57
CA ASP A 113 9.13 -39.84 24.28
C ASP A 113 8.66 -38.68 25.14
N GLU A 114 9.59 -37.95 25.76
CA GLU A 114 9.29 -36.71 26.51
C GLU A 114 8.77 -35.59 25.62
N ILE A 115 9.30 -35.47 24.41
CA ILE A 115 8.79 -34.50 23.43
C ILE A 115 7.36 -34.85 23.04
N ILE A 116 7.09 -36.12 22.72
CA ILE A 116 5.75 -36.59 22.36
C ILE A 116 4.76 -36.28 23.48
N GLU A 117 5.11 -36.55 24.73
CA GLU A 117 4.22 -36.28 25.87
C GLU A 117 4.00 -34.76 26.06
N LYS A 118 5.05 -33.95 25.94
CA LYS A 118 4.90 -32.49 25.96
C LYS A 118 4.00 -31.97 24.83
N VAL A 119 4.13 -32.48 23.61
CA VAL A 119 3.30 -32.07 22.48
C VAL A 119 1.84 -32.49 22.67
N LYS A 120 1.58 -33.72 23.16
CA LYS A 120 0.21 -34.19 23.46
C LYS A 120 -0.50 -33.31 24.50
N HIS A 121 0.25 -32.78 25.47
CA HIS A 121 -0.27 -31.97 26.56
C HIS A 121 -0.12 -30.46 26.31
N TYR A 122 0.48 -30.05 25.17
CA TYR A 122 0.61 -28.66 24.80
C TYR A 122 -0.76 -28.04 24.55
N ARG A 123 -1.14 -27.14 25.41
CA ARG A 123 -2.36 -26.34 25.30
C ARG A 123 -1.96 -24.88 25.20
N GLY A 124 -1.40 -24.48 24.11
CA GLY A 124 -1.19 -23.09 23.67
C GLY A 124 -1.14 -21.99 24.74
N SER A 125 -0.61 -22.27 25.93
CA SER A 125 -0.48 -21.28 27.00
C SER A 125 0.84 -20.53 26.86
N GLY A 126 1.01 -19.83 25.77
CA GLY A 126 2.01 -18.77 25.76
C GLY A 126 1.59 -17.71 26.77
N ASN A 127 2.50 -17.26 27.61
CA ASN A 127 2.34 -16.05 28.43
C ASN A 127 2.32 -14.80 27.50
N PHE A 128 1.40 -14.79 26.56
CA PHE A 128 1.14 -13.60 25.78
C PHE A 128 0.26 -12.68 26.62
N ALA A 129 0.72 -11.48 26.86
CA ALA A 129 -0.13 -10.43 27.38
C ALA A 129 -1.13 -10.10 26.26
N PHE A 130 -2.32 -10.71 26.31
CA PHE A 130 -3.40 -10.35 25.43
C PHE A 130 -3.91 -8.97 25.84
N ASN A 131 -4.11 -8.10 24.87
CA ASN A 131 -4.89 -6.91 25.09
C ASN A 131 -6.29 -7.32 25.55
N LYS A 132 -6.90 -6.48 26.36
CA LYS A 132 -8.32 -6.68 26.71
C LYS A 132 -9.14 -6.74 25.43
N PRO A 133 -10.22 -7.56 25.38
CA PRO A 133 -11.18 -7.51 24.28
C PRO A 133 -11.66 -6.06 24.03
N LEU A 134 -11.95 -5.73 22.78
CA LEU A 134 -12.51 -4.42 22.44
C LEU A 134 -13.82 -4.11 23.17
N PHE A 135 -14.59 -5.16 23.48
CA PHE A 135 -15.85 -5.07 24.21
C PHE A 135 -15.86 -6.13 25.32
N GLU A 136 -16.22 -5.74 26.52
CA GLU A 136 -16.29 -6.67 27.66
C GLU A 136 -17.56 -7.53 27.64
N ASN A 137 -18.60 -7.07 26.95
CA ASN A 137 -19.89 -7.75 26.85
C ASN A 137 -20.69 -7.28 25.62
N GLU A 138 -21.75 -8.02 25.31
CA GLU A 138 -22.63 -7.76 24.17
C GLU A 138 -23.33 -6.40 24.24
N LYS A 139 -23.66 -5.93 25.42
CA LYS A 139 -24.28 -4.61 25.61
C LYS A 139 -23.36 -3.48 25.17
N GLU A 140 -22.09 -3.55 25.51
CA GLU A 140 -21.09 -2.56 25.08
C GLU A 140 -20.93 -2.54 23.57
N LEU A 141 -20.91 -3.74 22.93
CA LEU A 141 -20.92 -3.86 21.48
C LEU A 141 -22.16 -3.24 20.84
N GLU A 142 -23.35 -3.47 21.40
CA GLU A 142 -24.60 -2.90 20.90
C GLU A 142 -24.64 -1.37 21.08
N GLU A 143 -24.17 -0.85 22.19
CA GLU A 143 -24.03 0.60 22.42
C GLU A 143 -23.05 1.24 21.42
N PHE A 144 -21.94 0.56 21.12
CA PHE A 144 -21.00 0.98 20.09
C PHE A 144 -21.67 1.02 18.71
N LYS A 145 -22.34 -0.08 18.31
CA LYS A 145 -23.07 -0.13 17.03
C LYS A 145 -24.15 0.95 16.93
N ALA A 146 -24.93 1.12 17.97
CA ALA A 146 -26.00 2.13 18.01
C ALA A 146 -25.46 3.57 17.88
N ARG A 147 -24.32 3.85 18.50
CA ARG A 147 -23.65 5.14 18.36
C ARG A 147 -23.17 5.37 16.93
N HIS A 148 -22.53 4.38 16.32
CA HIS A 148 -21.96 4.48 14.96
C HIS A 148 -23.06 4.47 13.88
N ALA A 149 -24.17 3.80 14.10
CA ALA A 149 -25.31 3.81 13.19
C ALA A 149 -25.93 5.20 12.99
N LYS A 150 -25.63 6.17 13.86
CA LYS A 150 -26.07 7.56 13.70
C LYS A 150 -25.24 8.34 12.67
N ALA A 151 -24.02 7.89 12.38
CA ALA A 151 -23.12 8.49 11.39
C ALA A 151 -23.44 7.90 10.01
N THR A 152 -24.49 8.42 9.36
CA THR A 152 -24.93 7.94 8.05
C THR A 152 -24.66 8.97 6.97
N VAL A 153 -24.39 8.50 5.76
CA VAL A 153 -24.33 9.32 4.53
C VAL A 153 -25.69 9.24 3.83
N ALA A 154 -26.15 10.34 3.28
CA ALA A 154 -27.37 10.33 2.50
C ALA A 154 -27.14 9.50 1.21
N ILE A 155 -27.96 8.47 1.00
CA ILE A 155 -27.91 7.60 -0.17
C ILE A 155 -29.12 7.87 -1.04
N GLY A 156 -28.91 7.94 -2.35
CA GLY A 156 -29.92 7.99 -3.39
C GLY A 156 -29.86 6.75 -4.27
N GLU A 157 -30.58 6.77 -5.36
CA GLU A 157 -30.59 5.71 -6.34
C GLU A 157 -30.09 6.25 -7.69
N LEU A 158 -29.13 5.56 -8.31
CA LEU A 158 -28.59 5.94 -9.62
C LEU A 158 -29.60 5.68 -10.74
N LYS A 159 -30.33 4.55 -10.65
CA LYS A 159 -31.29 4.13 -11.66
C LYS A 159 -32.43 5.14 -11.76
N GLY A 160 -32.61 5.68 -12.96
CA GLY A 160 -33.67 6.68 -13.24
C GLY A 160 -33.42 8.07 -12.64
N TYR A 161 -32.23 8.36 -12.12
CA TYR A 161 -31.86 9.71 -11.69
C TYR A 161 -31.69 10.62 -12.91
N THR A 162 -32.38 11.75 -12.93
CA THR A 162 -32.41 12.71 -14.08
C THR A 162 -31.82 14.08 -13.72
N GLY A 163 -31.39 14.30 -12.47
CA GLY A 163 -30.76 15.54 -12.03
C GLY A 163 -29.29 15.61 -12.45
N LYS A 164 -28.63 16.70 -12.09
CA LYS A 164 -27.19 16.85 -12.26
C LYS A 164 -26.44 15.90 -11.32
N ALA A 165 -25.45 15.20 -11.86
CA ALA A 165 -24.58 14.31 -11.11
C ALA A 165 -23.13 14.72 -11.24
N TYR A 166 -22.32 14.31 -10.26
CA TYR A 166 -20.89 14.57 -10.20
C TYR A 166 -20.18 13.25 -9.92
N ILE A 167 -19.10 12.97 -10.61
CA ILE A 167 -18.29 11.78 -10.37
C ILE A 167 -16.95 12.15 -9.73
N GLY A 168 -16.60 11.44 -8.68
CA GLY A 168 -15.29 11.50 -8.01
C GLY A 168 -14.59 10.15 -8.09
N ILE A 169 -13.30 10.15 -8.43
CA ILE A 169 -12.46 8.96 -8.52
C ILE A 169 -11.24 9.15 -7.63
N ASP A 170 -11.00 8.22 -6.71
CA ASP A 170 -9.75 8.09 -5.98
C ASP A 170 -8.97 6.91 -6.57
N ALA A 171 -7.95 7.24 -7.35
CA ALA A 171 -7.05 6.27 -7.98
C ALA A 171 -5.81 6.05 -7.10
N GLY A 172 -5.97 5.32 -6.00
CA GLY A 172 -4.90 4.99 -5.08
C GLY A 172 -3.89 4.01 -5.69
N SER A 173 -2.78 3.78 -4.98
CA SER A 173 -1.70 2.89 -5.42
C SER A 173 -2.11 1.41 -5.48
N THR A 174 -2.99 0.95 -4.61
CA THR A 174 -3.44 -0.44 -4.50
C THR A 174 -4.92 -0.62 -4.80
N THR A 175 -5.72 0.39 -4.51
CA THR A 175 -7.18 0.34 -4.63
C THR A 175 -7.70 1.55 -5.38
N LEU A 176 -8.84 1.36 -6.02
CA LEU A 176 -9.58 2.42 -6.70
C LEU A 176 -10.97 2.53 -6.08
N LYS A 177 -11.41 3.77 -5.86
CA LYS A 177 -12.76 4.07 -5.41
C LYS A 177 -13.37 5.07 -6.39
N ALA A 178 -14.63 4.87 -6.70
CA ALA A 178 -15.40 5.83 -7.48
C ALA A 178 -16.76 6.06 -6.83
N THR A 179 -17.24 7.28 -6.87
CA THR A 179 -18.54 7.65 -6.37
C THR A 179 -19.23 8.61 -7.33
N VAL A 180 -20.54 8.44 -7.49
CA VAL A 180 -21.40 9.41 -8.17
C VAL A 180 -22.30 10.03 -7.11
N ILE A 181 -22.33 11.33 -7.04
CA ILE A 181 -23.19 12.08 -6.12
C ILE A 181 -24.18 12.96 -6.90
N SER A 182 -25.34 13.15 -6.31
CA SER A 182 -26.36 14.10 -6.77
C SER A 182 -26.03 15.55 -6.42
N GLU A 183 -26.77 16.50 -6.96
CA GLU A 183 -26.65 17.92 -6.64
C GLU A 183 -26.90 18.22 -5.15
N ASP A 184 -27.78 17.47 -4.51
CA ASP A 184 -28.04 17.52 -3.06
C ASP A 184 -27.12 16.60 -2.23
N LYS A 185 -26.00 16.17 -2.83
CA LYS A 185 -24.89 15.42 -2.20
C LYS A 185 -25.25 14.02 -1.67
N LYS A 186 -26.27 13.38 -2.21
CA LYS A 186 -26.57 11.99 -1.96
C LYS A 186 -25.65 11.09 -2.79
N ILE A 187 -25.16 10.00 -2.23
CA ILE A 187 -24.42 9.01 -2.97
C ILE A 187 -25.39 8.19 -3.83
N LEU A 188 -25.30 8.34 -5.14
CA LEU A 188 -26.09 7.59 -6.11
C LEU A 188 -25.45 6.26 -6.48
N PHE A 189 -24.10 6.23 -6.45
CA PHE A 189 -23.30 5.05 -6.78
C PHE A 189 -21.98 5.12 -6.03
N SER A 190 -21.50 3.97 -5.60
CA SER A 190 -20.15 3.83 -5.08
C SER A 190 -19.57 2.47 -5.42
N GLN A 191 -18.28 2.43 -5.72
CA GLN A 191 -17.54 1.20 -5.95
C GLN A 191 -16.13 1.31 -5.38
N TYR A 192 -15.69 0.23 -4.75
CA TYR A 192 -14.35 0.05 -4.20
C TYR A 192 -13.79 -1.28 -4.70
N GLN A 193 -12.60 -1.27 -5.27
CA GLN A 193 -11.91 -2.49 -5.70
C GLN A 193 -10.40 -2.32 -5.83
N SER A 194 -9.68 -3.44 -5.91
CA SER A 194 -8.23 -3.43 -6.18
C SER A 194 -7.97 -2.90 -7.59
N ASN A 195 -6.93 -2.08 -7.75
CA ASN A 195 -6.50 -1.59 -9.07
C ASN A 195 -5.51 -2.52 -9.77
N SER A 196 -5.05 -3.59 -9.09
CA SER A 196 -4.09 -4.57 -9.63
C SER A 196 -2.86 -3.93 -10.31
N GLY A 197 -2.51 -2.71 -9.92
CA GLY A 197 -1.40 -1.92 -10.47
C GLY A 197 -1.70 -1.25 -11.83
N ASN A 198 -2.93 -1.35 -12.36
CA ASN A 198 -3.37 -0.65 -13.56
C ASN A 198 -4.80 -0.11 -13.40
N PRO A 199 -4.97 1.17 -13.05
CA PRO A 199 -6.29 1.74 -12.77
C PRO A 199 -7.14 1.97 -14.02
N VAL A 200 -6.56 2.09 -15.22
CA VAL A 200 -7.29 2.47 -16.43
C VAL A 200 -8.40 1.50 -16.82
N PRO A 201 -8.16 0.16 -16.92
CA PRO A 201 -9.23 -0.78 -17.22
C PRO A 201 -10.35 -0.77 -16.16
N ILE A 202 -9.97 -0.56 -14.91
CA ILE A 202 -10.90 -0.55 -13.77
C ILE A 202 -11.84 0.64 -13.84
N VAL A 203 -11.30 1.84 -14.11
CA VAL A 203 -12.13 3.03 -14.30
C VAL A 203 -13.07 2.87 -15.48
N LYS A 204 -12.60 2.29 -16.59
CA LYS A 204 -13.43 1.98 -17.74
C LYS A 204 -14.62 1.09 -17.35
N GLU A 205 -14.37 -0.01 -16.66
CA GLU A 205 -15.41 -0.93 -16.17
C GLU A 205 -16.43 -0.22 -15.27
N ILE A 206 -15.97 0.65 -14.38
CA ILE A 206 -16.83 1.42 -13.48
C ILE A 206 -17.71 2.40 -14.28
N LEU A 207 -17.14 3.10 -15.25
CA LEU A 207 -17.91 4.01 -16.10
C LEU A 207 -18.96 3.26 -16.92
N GLU A 208 -18.59 2.14 -17.55
CA GLU A 208 -19.51 1.27 -18.26
C GLU A 208 -20.67 0.85 -17.36
N LYS A 209 -20.39 0.40 -16.15
CA LYS A 209 -21.41 0.01 -15.18
C LYS A 209 -22.34 1.16 -14.77
N ILE A 210 -21.82 2.37 -14.61
CA ILE A 210 -22.64 3.56 -14.31
C ILE A 210 -23.62 3.82 -15.45
N TYR A 211 -23.16 3.81 -16.71
CA TYR A 211 -24.00 4.04 -17.88
C TYR A 211 -24.93 2.87 -18.18
N ASP A 212 -24.55 1.63 -17.85
CA ASP A 212 -25.45 0.47 -17.93
C ASP A 212 -26.63 0.59 -16.97
N ILE A 213 -26.40 1.12 -15.76
CA ILE A 213 -27.48 1.35 -14.77
C ILE A 213 -28.36 2.53 -15.16
N ASN A 214 -27.77 3.60 -15.66
CA ASN A 214 -28.47 4.80 -16.07
C ASN A 214 -27.81 5.41 -17.31
N PRO A 215 -28.25 5.00 -18.53
CA PRO A 215 -27.69 5.52 -19.79
C PRO A 215 -27.84 7.03 -19.98
N ASP A 216 -28.86 7.62 -19.35
CA ASP A 216 -29.21 9.04 -19.48
C ASP A 216 -28.68 9.90 -18.34
N ILE A 217 -27.75 9.36 -17.51
CA ILE A 217 -27.16 10.10 -16.39
C ILE A 217 -26.47 11.38 -16.85
N ASN A 218 -26.84 12.50 -16.26
CA ASN A 218 -26.27 13.80 -16.58
C ASN A 218 -25.07 14.11 -15.64
N ILE A 219 -23.90 13.58 -15.96
CA ILE A 219 -22.66 13.90 -15.23
C ILE A 219 -22.15 15.24 -15.74
N VAL A 220 -22.27 16.28 -14.91
CA VAL A 220 -21.90 17.65 -15.26
C VAL A 220 -20.47 18.03 -14.90
N SER A 221 -19.83 17.26 -14.03
CA SER A 221 -18.41 17.45 -13.72
C SER A 221 -17.81 16.17 -13.13
N SER A 222 -16.52 16.00 -13.37
CA SER A 222 -15.72 14.86 -12.95
C SER A 222 -14.43 15.29 -12.27
N ALA A 223 -14.03 14.58 -11.23
CA ALA A 223 -12.80 14.85 -10.52
C ALA A 223 -12.05 13.54 -10.23
N VAL A 224 -10.73 13.62 -10.19
CA VAL A 224 -9.86 12.50 -9.81
C VAL A 224 -8.79 12.94 -8.83
N THR A 225 -8.43 12.06 -7.93
CA THR A 225 -7.37 12.23 -6.95
C THR A 225 -6.53 10.95 -6.80
N GLY A 226 -5.47 10.99 -6.03
CA GLY A 226 -4.60 9.85 -5.75
C GLY A 226 -3.46 9.69 -6.74
N TYR A 227 -2.66 8.64 -6.56
CA TYR A 227 -1.44 8.40 -7.35
C TYR A 227 -1.69 8.22 -8.86
N GLY A 228 -2.87 7.74 -9.24
CA GLY A 228 -3.27 7.57 -10.64
C GLY A 228 -3.95 8.78 -11.26
N GLU A 229 -3.97 9.93 -10.58
CA GLU A 229 -4.67 11.14 -11.01
C GLU A 229 -4.37 11.51 -12.45
N GLU A 230 -3.11 11.72 -12.79
CA GLU A 230 -2.70 12.18 -14.12
C GLU A 230 -3.06 11.19 -15.24
N ILE A 231 -2.85 9.88 -14.98
CA ILE A 231 -3.16 8.83 -15.95
C ILE A 231 -4.65 8.77 -16.22
N ILE A 232 -5.48 8.78 -15.18
CA ILE A 232 -6.93 8.68 -15.29
C ILE A 232 -7.51 9.96 -15.90
N LYS A 233 -7.00 11.12 -15.47
CA LYS A 233 -7.41 12.41 -16.05
C LYS A 233 -7.20 12.45 -17.56
N ASN A 234 -6.01 12.03 -18.00
CA ASN A 234 -5.68 12.03 -19.43
C ASN A 234 -6.43 10.94 -20.23
N ALA A 235 -6.59 9.74 -19.65
CA ALA A 235 -7.24 8.62 -20.33
C ALA A 235 -8.73 8.83 -20.57
N PHE A 236 -9.43 9.51 -19.65
CA PHE A 236 -10.88 9.66 -19.67
C PHE A 236 -11.34 11.12 -19.82
N GLY A 237 -10.44 12.08 -19.95
CA GLY A 237 -10.80 13.48 -20.07
C GLY A 237 -11.48 14.03 -18.81
N ILE A 238 -11.03 13.60 -17.62
CA ILE A 238 -11.58 14.08 -16.34
C ILE A 238 -11.30 15.58 -16.18
N ASP A 239 -12.32 16.34 -15.78
CA ASP A 239 -12.25 17.80 -15.73
C ASP A 239 -11.20 18.32 -14.74
N ILE A 240 -11.15 17.75 -13.53
CA ILE A 240 -10.37 18.30 -12.43
C ILE A 240 -9.51 17.19 -11.77
N GLY A 241 -8.20 17.46 -11.64
CA GLY A 241 -7.32 16.76 -10.71
C GLY A 241 -7.33 17.47 -9.36
N VAL A 242 -7.50 16.74 -8.27
CA VAL A 242 -7.61 17.30 -6.92
C VAL A 242 -6.56 16.69 -6.03
N VAL A 243 -5.80 17.52 -5.32
CA VAL A 243 -4.87 17.03 -4.32
C VAL A 243 -5.62 16.28 -3.22
N GLU A 244 -5.15 15.09 -2.86
CA GLU A 244 -5.83 14.15 -1.95
C GLU A 244 -6.20 14.80 -0.60
N THR A 245 -5.31 15.61 -0.02
CA THR A 245 -5.56 16.33 1.25
C THR A 245 -6.72 17.32 1.14
N ILE A 246 -6.87 17.97 -0.02
CA ILE A 246 -7.99 18.90 -0.30
C ILE A 246 -9.29 18.12 -0.48
N ALA A 247 -9.24 16.96 -1.14
CA ALA A 247 -10.40 16.08 -1.27
C ALA A 247 -10.90 15.60 0.09
N HIS A 248 -9.99 15.16 0.98
CA HIS A 248 -10.31 14.78 2.36
C HIS A 248 -10.96 15.90 3.14
N LEU A 249 -10.35 17.11 3.14
CA LEU A 249 -10.89 18.26 3.86
C LEU A 249 -12.28 18.63 3.34
N THR A 250 -12.48 18.65 2.03
CA THR A 250 -13.75 19.02 1.40
C THR A 250 -14.86 18.06 1.80
N ALA A 251 -14.60 16.76 1.78
CA ALA A 251 -15.54 15.73 2.21
C ALA A 251 -15.83 15.81 3.71
N ALA A 252 -14.79 15.94 4.54
CA ALA A 252 -14.94 16.03 5.99
C ALA A 252 -15.77 17.24 6.40
N LYS A 253 -15.53 18.42 5.83
CA LYS A 253 -16.31 19.64 6.09
C LYS A 253 -17.76 19.53 5.63
N ASN A 254 -18.03 18.75 4.59
CA ASN A 254 -19.42 18.52 4.19
C ASN A 254 -20.19 17.69 5.22
N PHE A 255 -19.51 16.78 5.91
CA PHE A 255 -20.05 15.92 6.95
C PHE A 255 -20.11 16.59 8.32
N MET A 256 -19.03 17.29 8.66
CA MET A 256 -18.79 17.95 9.94
C MET A 256 -18.16 19.32 9.65
N PRO A 257 -18.99 20.38 9.51
CA PRO A 257 -18.50 21.71 9.12
C PRO A 257 -17.49 22.31 10.10
N ASP A 258 -17.52 21.90 11.35
CA ASP A 258 -16.65 22.29 12.45
C ASP A 258 -15.51 21.31 12.74
N VAL A 259 -15.18 20.43 11.80
CA VAL A 259 -14.07 19.48 11.93
C VAL A 259 -12.75 20.21 12.22
N GLU A 260 -12.05 19.78 13.27
CA GLU A 260 -10.76 20.36 13.69
C GLU A 260 -9.58 19.44 13.45
N PHE A 261 -9.85 18.14 13.28
CA PHE A 261 -8.79 17.15 13.06
C PHE A 261 -9.29 15.99 12.19
N ILE A 262 -8.49 15.61 11.21
CA ILE A 262 -8.75 14.43 10.37
C ILE A 262 -7.60 13.46 10.56
N ILE A 263 -7.90 12.20 10.79
CA ILE A 263 -6.95 11.09 10.77
C ILE A 263 -7.34 10.20 9.61
N ASP A 264 -6.41 10.04 8.67
CA ASP A 264 -6.52 9.11 7.55
C ASP A 264 -5.48 8.01 7.70
N ILE A 265 -5.94 6.76 7.75
CA ILE A 265 -5.10 5.58 7.83
C ILE A 265 -5.28 4.81 6.52
N GLY A 266 -4.38 5.04 5.58
CA GLY A 266 -4.35 4.38 4.30
C GLY A 266 -3.59 3.04 4.32
N GLY A 267 -3.53 2.39 3.17
CA GLY A 267 -2.78 1.13 3.01
C GLY A 267 -1.27 1.30 3.07
N GLN A 268 -0.74 2.50 2.99
CA GLN A 268 0.70 2.76 2.86
C GLN A 268 1.21 3.91 3.71
N ASP A 269 0.36 4.81 4.14
CA ASP A 269 0.70 5.95 4.98
C ASP A 269 -0.40 6.27 5.98
N ILE A 270 -0.05 7.00 7.00
CA ILE A 270 -0.98 7.63 7.93
C ILE A 270 -0.80 9.13 7.79
N LYS A 271 -1.89 9.82 7.56
CA LYS A 271 -1.95 11.28 7.47
C LYS A 271 -2.84 11.82 8.57
N CYS A 272 -2.42 12.88 9.20
CA CYS A 272 -3.24 13.63 10.13
C CYS A 272 -3.24 15.11 9.72
N PHE A 273 -4.42 15.69 9.67
CA PHE A 273 -4.60 17.09 9.32
C PHE A 273 -5.17 17.84 10.52
N LYS A 274 -4.46 18.84 10.99
CA LYS A 274 -5.01 19.82 11.91
C LYS A 274 -5.69 20.92 11.11
N ILE A 275 -6.94 21.22 11.46
CA ILE A 275 -7.76 22.19 10.75
C ILE A 275 -8.01 23.36 11.68
N HIS A 276 -7.79 24.57 11.20
CA HIS A 276 -8.06 25.81 11.91
C HIS A 276 -8.77 26.79 10.97
N ASN A 277 -9.87 27.38 11.45
CA ASN A 277 -10.71 28.28 10.65
C ASN A 277 -11.14 27.70 9.29
N GLY A 278 -11.37 26.39 9.24
CA GLY A 278 -11.82 25.69 8.03
C GLY A 278 -10.74 25.46 6.96
N ALA A 279 -9.46 25.71 7.28
CA ALA A 279 -8.31 25.45 6.43
C ALA A 279 -7.33 24.49 7.12
N ILE A 280 -6.51 23.80 6.35
CA ILE A 280 -5.45 22.94 6.88
C ILE A 280 -4.35 23.86 7.45
N ASP A 281 -4.14 23.75 8.77
CA ASP A 281 -3.11 24.47 9.52
C ASP A 281 -1.79 23.66 9.53
N ASN A 282 -1.89 22.34 9.73
CA ASN A 282 -0.72 21.47 9.76
C ASN A 282 -1.04 20.08 9.23
N ILE A 283 -0.04 19.42 8.63
CA ILE A 283 -0.11 18.06 8.12
C ILE A 283 1.00 17.24 8.78
N PHE A 284 0.61 16.15 9.40
CA PHE A 284 1.53 15.15 9.92
C PHE A 284 1.43 13.91 9.02
N LEU A 285 2.57 13.48 8.51
CA LEU A 285 2.67 12.34 7.62
C LEU A 285 3.59 11.29 8.25
N ASN A 286 3.14 10.06 8.36
CA ASN A 286 3.98 8.94 8.72
C ASN A 286 4.00 7.93 7.56
N GLU A 287 5.15 7.81 6.94
CA GLU A 287 5.40 6.92 5.80
C GLU A 287 6.00 5.57 6.23
N ALA A 288 6.12 5.32 7.53
CA ALA A 288 6.62 4.03 8.02
C ALA A 288 5.60 2.93 7.73
N CYS A 289 5.94 2.01 6.86
CA CYS A 289 5.09 0.91 6.38
C CYS A 289 4.48 0.06 7.52
N SER A 290 5.16 -0.02 8.67
CA SER A 290 4.70 -0.73 9.86
C SER A 290 3.58 -0.03 10.63
N SER A 291 3.26 1.22 10.28
CA SER A 291 2.33 2.05 11.06
C SER A 291 0.89 2.00 10.56
N GLY A 292 0.64 1.54 9.33
CA GLY A 292 -0.70 1.64 8.75
C GLY A 292 -1.00 0.62 7.66
N CYS A 293 -0.11 -0.32 7.40
CA CYS A 293 -0.35 -1.36 6.42
C CYS A 293 -1.45 -2.29 6.94
N GLY A 294 -2.68 -2.12 6.50
CA GLY A 294 -3.81 -3.00 6.77
C GLY A 294 -3.78 -4.31 5.97
N SER A 295 -2.61 -4.67 5.41
CA SER A 295 -2.39 -5.89 4.63
C SER A 295 -1.81 -7.01 5.47
#